data_f1bb51c9c4103abd25dec9963ea4c035
#
_entry.id   f1bb51c9c4103abd25dec9963ea4c035
#
_cell.length_a   1.000
_cell.length_b   1.000
_cell.length_c   1.000
_cell.angle_alpha   90.00
_cell.angle_beta   90.00
_cell.angle_gamma   90.00
#
_symmetry.space_group_name_H-M   'P 1'
#
loop_
_entity.id
_entity.type
_entity.pdbx_description
1 polymer ?
#
loop_
_entity_poly.entity_id
_entity_poly.type
_entity_poly.pdbx_seq_one_letter_code
_entity_poly.pdbx_strand_id
1 'polypeptide(L)'
;MDSTLTSFRDKMEKTLNNLEEEYAGIRAGRANPHILDKLRVDYYGTPSPIQSVANVSVPEPRMIQIQPWEASMVKEIEKAINCSDIGINPTNDGKLIRLVFPELTEERRKDLAKDIKKKGEEAKVAVRNIRRDAIDSIKKTGKEEGISEDEIKGLEDDAQKLTDKFVAKVDAAVDAKCKEILTV
;
A
#
# COMPACT_ATOMS: atom_id res chain seq x y z
N MET A 1 -16.49 -13.92 24.44
CA MET A 1 -17.19 -13.09 23.48
C MET A 1 -16.38 -11.97 22.87
N ASP A 2 -15.58 -11.24 23.65
CA ASP A 2 -14.61 -10.28 23.11
C ASP A 2 -13.63 -10.89 22.07
N SER A 3 -13.31 -12.18 22.19
CA SER A 3 -12.41 -12.88 21.27
C SER A 3 -12.98 -13.00 19.84
N THR A 4 -14.29 -13.18 19.70
CA THR A 4 -14.95 -13.32 18.39
C THR A 4 -14.94 -11.98 17.65
N LEU A 5 -15.39 -10.90 18.28
CA LEU A 5 -15.34 -9.56 17.69
C LEU A 5 -13.90 -9.11 17.40
N THR A 6 -12.94 -9.46 18.25
CA THR A 6 -11.52 -9.19 18.04
C THR A 6 -11.01 -9.88 16.77
N SER A 7 -11.35 -11.16 16.55
CA SER A 7 -10.95 -11.89 15.34
C SER A 7 -11.49 -11.24 14.05
N PHE A 8 -12.75 -10.77 14.07
CA PHE A 8 -13.34 -10.08 12.93
C PHE A 8 -12.76 -8.69 12.72
N ARG A 9 -12.45 -7.97 13.78
CA ARG A 9 -11.72 -6.70 13.72
C ARG A 9 -10.37 -6.89 13.04
N ASP A 10 -9.61 -7.92 13.44
CA ASP A 10 -8.28 -8.19 12.88
C ASP A 10 -8.38 -8.55 11.38
N LYS A 11 -9.44 -9.26 10.95
CA LYS A 11 -9.72 -9.53 9.53
C LYS A 11 -10.02 -8.24 8.75
N MET A 12 -10.83 -7.33 9.32
CA MET A 12 -11.13 -6.03 8.69
C MET A 12 -9.89 -5.14 8.62
N GLU A 13 -9.06 -5.14 9.67
CA GLU A 13 -7.80 -4.41 9.68
C GLU A 13 -6.81 -4.92 8.65
N LYS A 14 -6.71 -6.26 8.51
CA LYS A 14 -5.92 -6.88 7.45
C LYS A 14 -6.40 -6.49 6.05
N THR A 15 -7.71 -6.40 5.84
CA THR A 15 -8.28 -5.94 4.56
C THR A 15 -7.89 -4.48 4.28
N LEU A 16 -7.93 -3.61 5.30
CA LEU A 16 -7.50 -2.22 5.16
C LEU A 16 -6.02 -2.11 4.85
N ASN A 17 -5.17 -2.85 5.58
CA ASN A 17 -3.72 -2.87 5.35
C ASN A 17 -3.37 -3.34 3.93
N ASN A 18 -4.04 -4.39 3.44
CA ASN A 18 -3.85 -4.86 2.06
C ASN A 18 -4.20 -3.76 1.04
N LEU A 19 -5.30 -3.03 1.27
CA LEU A 19 -5.68 -1.91 0.40
C LEU A 19 -4.63 -0.79 0.43
N GLU A 20 -4.11 -0.45 1.61
CA GLU A 20 -3.04 0.55 1.76
C GLU A 20 -1.74 0.12 1.08
N GLU A 21 -1.37 -1.16 1.17
CA GLU A 21 -0.23 -1.73 0.44
C GLU A 21 -0.43 -1.65 -1.08
N GLU A 22 -1.62 -1.99 -1.58
CA GLU A 22 -1.95 -1.83 -3.00
C GLU A 22 -1.88 -0.37 -3.44
N TYR A 23 -2.37 0.56 -2.62
CA TYR A 23 -2.29 2.00 -2.90
C TYR A 23 -0.85 2.53 -2.86
N ALA A 24 0.01 1.98 -1.98
CA ALA A 24 1.43 2.31 -1.98
C ALA A 24 2.13 1.90 -3.28
N GLY A 25 1.68 0.80 -3.92
CA GLY A 25 2.16 0.37 -5.23
C GLY A 25 1.71 1.26 -6.39
N ILE A 26 0.62 2.04 -6.25
CA ILE A 26 0.12 2.95 -7.28
C ILE A 26 0.98 4.22 -7.32
N ARG A 27 1.73 4.36 -8.40
CA ARG A 27 2.66 5.49 -8.60
C ARG A 27 1.88 6.74 -9.03
N ALA A 28 1.83 7.75 -8.17
CA ALA A 28 1.18 9.04 -8.44
C ALA A 28 2.06 10.02 -9.25
N GLY A 29 3.09 9.53 -9.94
CA GLY A 29 4.05 10.39 -10.65
C GLY A 29 5.09 11.05 -9.74
N ARG A 30 5.01 10.87 -8.41
CA ARG A 30 6.06 11.32 -7.46
C ARG A 30 7.14 10.25 -7.30
N ALA A 31 8.35 10.74 -7.18
CA ALA A 31 9.51 9.91 -6.87
C ALA A 31 9.42 9.42 -5.41
N ASN A 32 9.26 8.11 -5.22
CA ASN A 32 9.28 7.49 -3.90
C ASN A 32 10.56 6.66 -3.75
N PRO A 33 11.47 6.99 -2.84
CA PRO A 33 12.72 6.25 -2.65
C PRO A 33 12.50 4.79 -2.21
N HIS A 34 11.35 4.47 -1.60
CA HIS A 34 11.01 3.10 -1.18
C HIS A 34 10.88 2.09 -2.34
N ILE A 35 10.75 2.55 -3.59
CA ILE A 35 10.81 1.64 -4.74
C ILE A 35 12.16 0.95 -4.87
N LEU A 36 13.20 1.51 -4.30
CA LEU A 36 14.57 0.98 -4.31
C LEU A 36 14.84 0.01 -3.16
N ASP A 37 13.93 -0.13 -2.18
CA ASP A 37 14.14 -0.98 -0.99
C ASP A 37 14.28 -2.46 -1.34
N LYS A 38 13.61 -2.88 -2.41
CA LYS A 38 13.68 -4.26 -2.94
C LYS A 38 14.88 -4.50 -3.84
N LEU A 39 15.58 -3.44 -4.27
CA LEU A 39 16.71 -3.53 -5.18
C LEU A 39 17.93 -4.06 -4.44
N ARG A 40 18.55 -5.10 -5.01
CA ARG A 40 19.81 -5.65 -4.54
C ARG A 40 20.89 -5.34 -5.58
N VAL A 41 21.98 -4.78 -5.11
CA VAL A 41 23.15 -4.44 -5.92
C VAL A 41 24.28 -5.37 -5.54
N ASP A 42 25.02 -5.86 -6.53
CA ASP A 42 26.21 -6.66 -6.26
C ASP A 42 27.32 -5.76 -5.73
N TYR A 43 27.64 -5.94 -4.45
CA TYR A 43 28.74 -5.28 -3.79
C TYR A 43 29.84 -6.30 -3.49
N TYR A 44 30.85 -6.34 -4.34
CA TYR A 44 31.97 -7.31 -4.27
C TYR A 44 31.53 -8.78 -4.11
N GLY A 45 30.55 -9.20 -4.91
CA GLY A 45 30.03 -10.56 -4.88
C GLY A 45 28.96 -10.82 -3.84
N THR A 46 28.53 -9.78 -3.08
CA THR A 46 27.48 -9.90 -2.07
C THR A 46 26.29 -9.02 -2.44
N PRO A 47 25.06 -9.58 -2.58
CA PRO A 47 23.87 -8.79 -2.87
C PRO A 47 23.50 -7.92 -1.67
N SER A 48 23.74 -6.61 -1.78
CA SER A 48 23.53 -5.61 -0.74
C SER A 48 22.37 -4.67 -1.07
N PRO A 49 21.62 -4.16 -0.09
CA PRO A 49 20.60 -3.14 -0.34
C PRO A 49 21.26 -1.84 -0.82
N ILE A 50 20.56 -1.11 -1.69
CA ILE A 50 21.12 0.11 -2.31
C ILE A 50 21.51 1.18 -1.29
N GLN A 51 20.78 1.28 -0.17
CA GLN A 51 21.07 2.22 0.90
C GLN A 51 22.40 1.93 1.61
N SER A 52 22.95 0.73 1.49
CA SER A 52 24.25 0.35 2.06
C SER A 52 25.43 0.76 1.19
N VAL A 53 25.20 1.08 -0.09
CA VAL A 53 26.25 1.38 -1.08
C VAL A 53 26.12 2.77 -1.69
N ALA A 54 25.00 3.44 -1.46
CA ALA A 54 24.73 4.77 -2.01
C ALA A 54 23.83 5.60 -1.10
N ASN A 55 23.95 6.92 -1.20
CA ASN A 55 22.99 7.85 -0.63
C ASN A 55 21.84 8.07 -1.63
N VAL A 56 20.61 7.88 -1.18
CA VAL A 56 19.39 8.08 -1.98
C VAL A 56 18.69 9.35 -1.51
N SER A 57 18.48 10.29 -2.42
CA SER A 57 17.80 11.57 -2.15
C SER A 57 16.75 11.87 -3.22
N VAL A 58 15.78 12.72 -2.87
CA VAL A 58 14.72 13.19 -3.76
C VAL A 58 14.81 14.70 -3.85
N PRO A 59 15.72 15.25 -4.70
CA PRO A 59 15.89 16.68 -4.84
C PRO A 59 14.68 17.36 -5.47
N GLU A 60 13.95 16.66 -6.31
CA GLU A 60 12.75 17.14 -6.97
C GLU A 60 11.60 16.12 -6.83
N PRO A 61 10.34 16.55 -6.85
CA PRO A 61 9.18 15.67 -6.65
C PRO A 61 9.14 14.45 -7.58
N ARG A 62 9.84 14.49 -8.72
CA ARG A 62 9.83 13.46 -9.77
C ARG A 62 11.21 12.91 -10.10
N MET A 63 12.21 13.19 -9.27
CA MET A 63 13.57 12.73 -9.50
C MET A 63 14.13 12.06 -8.25
N ILE A 64 14.59 10.83 -8.40
CA ILE A 64 15.44 10.18 -7.38
C ILE A 64 16.88 10.33 -7.83
N GLN A 65 17.70 10.82 -6.95
CA GLN A 65 19.13 10.91 -7.13
C GLN A 65 19.81 9.87 -6.23
N ILE A 66 20.64 9.05 -6.85
CA ILE A 66 21.42 8.01 -6.18
C ILE A 66 22.88 8.40 -6.32
N GLN A 67 23.54 8.61 -5.20
CA GLN A 67 24.96 8.96 -5.13
C GLN A 67 25.72 7.79 -4.49
N PRO A 68 26.37 6.95 -5.29
CA PRO A 68 27.23 5.89 -4.77
C PRO A 68 28.39 6.46 -3.98
N TRP A 69 28.81 5.77 -2.95
CA TRP A 69 30.01 6.15 -2.18
C TRP A 69 31.29 5.87 -2.96
N GLU A 70 31.25 4.87 -3.85
CA GLU A 70 32.35 4.50 -4.72
C GLU A 70 31.93 4.62 -6.19
N ALA A 71 32.79 5.24 -7.01
CA ALA A 71 32.51 5.44 -8.43
C ALA A 71 32.39 4.11 -9.21
N SER A 72 33.04 3.05 -8.74
CA SER A 72 32.94 1.69 -9.29
C SER A 72 31.51 1.14 -9.26
N MET A 73 30.71 1.53 -8.26
CA MET A 73 29.36 1.06 -8.03
C MET A 73 28.32 1.66 -8.98
N VAL A 74 28.64 2.76 -9.68
CA VAL A 74 27.71 3.43 -10.61
C VAL A 74 27.16 2.43 -11.65
N LYS A 75 28.04 1.65 -12.26
CA LYS A 75 27.66 0.68 -13.30
C LYS A 75 26.85 -0.49 -12.74
N GLU A 76 27.19 -0.98 -11.55
CA GLU A 76 26.48 -2.08 -10.92
C GLU A 76 25.09 -1.67 -10.47
N ILE A 77 24.95 -0.45 -9.94
CA ILE A 77 23.64 0.12 -9.58
C ILE A 77 22.78 0.34 -10.82
N GLU A 78 23.35 0.90 -11.89
CA GLU A 78 22.65 1.10 -13.16
C GLU A 78 22.17 -0.22 -13.76
N LYS A 79 23.00 -1.24 -13.76
CA LYS A 79 22.65 -2.59 -14.21
C LYS A 79 21.54 -3.20 -13.36
N ALA A 80 21.62 -3.09 -12.04
CA ALA A 80 20.59 -3.58 -11.12
C ALA A 80 19.25 -2.89 -11.36
N ILE A 81 19.24 -1.58 -11.61
CA ILE A 81 18.02 -0.81 -11.92
C ILE A 81 17.43 -1.27 -13.26
N ASN A 82 18.25 -1.44 -14.31
CA ASN A 82 17.81 -1.88 -15.63
C ASN A 82 17.26 -3.32 -15.62
N CYS A 83 17.77 -4.19 -14.73
CA CYS A 83 17.26 -5.55 -14.54
C CYS A 83 16.02 -5.61 -13.63
N SER A 84 15.64 -4.51 -12.98
CA SER A 84 14.50 -4.46 -12.07
C SER A 84 13.20 -4.05 -12.79
N ASP A 85 12.06 -4.39 -12.17
CA ASP A 85 10.72 -4.00 -12.66
C ASP A 85 10.38 -2.52 -12.42
N ILE A 86 11.37 -1.68 -12.13
CA ILE A 86 11.15 -0.25 -11.88
C ILE A 86 10.64 0.47 -13.15
N GLY A 87 11.04 -0.01 -14.34
CA GLY A 87 10.53 0.48 -15.62
C GLY A 87 10.93 1.94 -15.94
N ILE A 88 12.04 2.41 -15.36
CA ILE A 88 12.59 3.75 -15.57
C ILE A 88 14.06 3.60 -15.95
N ASN A 89 14.45 4.17 -17.06
CA ASN A 89 15.84 4.15 -17.48
C ASN A 89 16.67 5.11 -16.61
N PRO A 90 17.72 4.63 -15.96
CA PRO A 90 18.63 5.49 -15.20
C PRO A 90 19.45 6.36 -16.16
N THR A 91 19.69 7.60 -15.75
CA THR A 91 20.64 8.50 -16.41
C THR A 91 21.81 8.71 -15.46
N ASN A 92 23.06 8.48 -15.91
CA ASN A 92 24.24 8.69 -15.09
C ASN A 92 25.14 9.77 -15.68
N ASP A 93 25.85 10.50 -14.83
CA ASP A 93 26.88 11.47 -15.20
C ASP A 93 28.30 11.04 -14.74
N GLY A 94 28.46 9.74 -14.44
CA GLY A 94 29.71 9.15 -13.94
C GLY A 94 29.92 9.23 -12.44
N LYS A 95 29.12 10.04 -11.71
CA LYS A 95 29.16 10.18 -10.24
C LYS A 95 27.79 10.00 -9.59
N LEU A 96 26.74 10.36 -10.30
CA LEU A 96 25.37 10.35 -9.82
C LEU A 96 24.50 9.60 -10.81
N ILE A 97 23.53 8.85 -10.29
CA ILE A 97 22.49 8.22 -11.09
C ILE A 97 21.18 8.95 -10.80
N ARG A 98 20.47 9.36 -11.86
CA ARG A 98 19.18 10.02 -11.75
C ARG A 98 18.10 9.15 -12.36
N LEU A 99 17.01 8.98 -11.63
CA LEU A 99 15.80 8.35 -12.08
C LEU A 99 14.73 9.44 -12.22
N VAL A 100 14.39 9.78 -13.46
CA VAL A 100 13.37 10.78 -13.75
C VAL A 100 12.05 10.07 -14.04
N PHE A 101 11.04 10.37 -13.23
CA PHE A 101 9.69 9.83 -13.39
C PHE A 101 8.93 10.68 -14.40
N PRO A 102 8.39 10.07 -15.48
CA PRO A 102 7.60 10.80 -16.46
C PRO A 102 6.34 11.39 -15.82
N GLU A 103 5.88 12.52 -16.37
CA GLU A 103 4.59 13.09 -15.97
C GLU A 103 3.46 12.14 -16.31
N LEU A 104 2.54 11.98 -15.38
CA LEU A 104 1.27 11.34 -15.67
C LEU A 104 0.41 12.31 -16.51
N THR A 105 -0.07 11.85 -17.66
CA THR A 105 -1.06 12.58 -18.43
C THR A 105 -2.36 12.72 -17.62
N GLU A 106 -3.16 13.75 -17.89
CA GLU A 106 -4.46 13.92 -17.22
C GLU A 106 -5.38 12.71 -17.41
N GLU A 107 -5.33 12.09 -18.58
CA GLU A 107 -6.08 10.88 -18.88
C GLU A 107 -5.66 9.73 -17.96
N ARG A 108 -4.34 9.52 -17.81
CA ARG A 108 -3.80 8.47 -16.94
C ARG A 108 -4.13 8.72 -15.47
N ARG A 109 -4.12 9.97 -15.01
CA ARG A 109 -4.55 10.33 -13.65
C ARG A 109 -6.03 9.99 -13.41
N LYS A 110 -6.90 10.27 -14.40
CA LYS A 110 -8.33 9.93 -14.32
C LYS A 110 -8.55 8.41 -14.26
N ASP A 111 -7.80 7.65 -15.04
CA ASP A 111 -7.91 6.19 -15.04
C ASP A 111 -7.41 5.61 -13.71
N LEU A 112 -6.27 6.07 -13.20
CA LEU A 112 -5.79 5.67 -11.88
C LEU A 112 -6.79 6.02 -10.76
N ALA A 113 -7.45 7.17 -10.83
CA ALA A 113 -8.49 7.54 -9.87
C ALA A 113 -9.71 6.61 -9.94
N LYS A 114 -10.08 6.12 -11.13
CA LYS A 114 -11.14 5.10 -11.28
C LYS A 114 -10.72 3.78 -10.67
N ASP A 115 -9.49 3.33 -10.93
CA ASP A 115 -8.95 2.08 -10.39
C ASP A 115 -8.88 2.12 -8.86
N ILE A 116 -8.48 3.25 -8.26
CA ILE A 116 -8.47 3.44 -6.82
C ILE A 116 -9.87 3.33 -6.23
N LYS A 117 -10.86 4.00 -6.84
CA LYS A 117 -12.25 3.90 -6.40
C LYS A 117 -12.79 2.47 -6.49
N LYS A 118 -12.47 1.77 -7.58
CA LYS A 118 -12.87 0.36 -7.77
C LYS A 118 -12.29 -0.54 -6.67
N LYS A 119 -10.99 -0.44 -6.39
CA LYS A 119 -10.34 -1.19 -5.31
C LYS A 119 -10.92 -0.84 -3.93
N GLY A 120 -11.25 0.42 -3.69
CA GLY A 120 -11.94 0.85 -2.48
C GLY A 120 -13.33 0.20 -2.32
N GLU A 121 -14.11 0.12 -3.41
CA GLU A 121 -15.40 -0.60 -3.38
C GLU A 121 -15.23 -2.10 -3.12
N GLU A 122 -14.23 -2.73 -3.73
CA GLU A 122 -13.90 -4.15 -3.49
C GLU A 122 -13.54 -4.39 -2.00
N ALA A 123 -12.75 -3.50 -1.41
CA ALA A 123 -12.41 -3.56 0.02
C ALA A 123 -13.65 -3.37 0.92
N LYS A 124 -14.56 -2.43 0.58
CA LYS A 124 -15.83 -2.25 1.31
C LYS A 124 -16.73 -3.49 1.21
N VAL A 125 -16.76 -4.15 0.06
CA VAL A 125 -17.49 -5.43 -0.11
C VAL A 125 -16.88 -6.51 0.78
N ALA A 126 -15.55 -6.62 0.85
CA ALA A 126 -14.87 -7.56 1.73
C ALA A 126 -15.20 -7.29 3.22
N VAL A 127 -15.15 -6.02 3.66
CA VAL A 127 -15.54 -5.63 5.03
C VAL A 127 -17.00 -5.99 5.33
N ARG A 128 -17.94 -5.78 4.38
CA ARG A 128 -19.33 -6.17 4.54
C ARG A 128 -19.52 -7.69 4.61
N ASN A 129 -18.74 -8.47 3.88
CA ASN A 129 -18.78 -9.92 3.95
C ASN A 129 -18.25 -10.40 5.32
N ILE A 130 -17.14 -9.85 5.80
CA ILE A 130 -16.62 -10.15 7.15
C ILE A 130 -17.69 -9.85 8.21
N ARG A 131 -18.45 -8.76 8.07
CA ARG A 131 -19.57 -8.46 8.99
C ARG A 131 -20.64 -9.56 8.93
N ARG A 132 -21.02 -10.04 7.74
CA ARG A 132 -22.03 -11.13 7.62
C ARG A 132 -21.54 -12.37 8.34
N ASP A 133 -20.30 -12.77 8.10
CA ASP A 133 -19.68 -13.92 8.79
C ASP A 133 -19.65 -13.73 10.31
N ALA A 134 -19.41 -12.48 10.76
CA ALA A 134 -19.44 -12.14 12.19
C ALA A 134 -20.85 -12.33 12.79
N ILE A 135 -21.87 -11.81 12.14
CA ILE A 135 -23.28 -11.95 12.58
C ILE A 135 -23.69 -13.42 12.62
N ASP A 136 -23.37 -14.18 11.58
CA ASP A 136 -23.70 -15.61 11.52
C ASP A 136 -22.98 -16.40 12.63
N SER A 137 -21.71 -16.07 12.90
CA SER A 137 -20.94 -16.65 14.00
C SER A 137 -21.54 -16.29 15.36
N ILE A 138 -21.90 -15.02 15.59
CA ILE A 138 -22.51 -14.55 16.83
C ILE A 138 -23.83 -15.29 17.09
N LYS A 139 -24.68 -15.42 16.08
CA LYS A 139 -25.97 -16.15 16.19
C LYS A 139 -25.77 -17.63 16.49
N LYS A 140 -24.79 -18.27 15.87
CA LYS A 140 -24.50 -19.68 16.09
C LYS A 140 -23.99 -19.92 17.51
N THR A 141 -22.95 -19.19 17.90
CA THR A 141 -22.35 -19.27 19.23
C THR A 141 -23.35 -18.90 20.32
N GLY A 142 -24.18 -17.85 20.09
CA GLY A 142 -25.20 -17.44 21.03
C GLY A 142 -26.25 -18.52 21.30
N LYS A 143 -26.64 -19.28 20.27
CA LYS A 143 -27.55 -20.42 20.44
C LYS A 143 -26.89 -21.60 21.19
N GLU A 144 -25.63 -21.87 20.89
CA GLU A 144 -24.86 -22.97 21.53
C GLU A 144 -24.57 -22.68 23.00
N GLU A 145 -24.28 -21.45 23.36
CA GLU A 145 -23.95 -21.01 24.72
C GLU A 145 -25.17 -20.55 25.53
N GLY A 146 -26.36 -20.53 24.95
CA GLY A 146 -27.59 -20.14 25.63
C GLY A 146 -27.67 -18.66 26.04
N ILE A 147 -27.07 -17.79 25.22
CA ILE A 147 -26.99 -16.35 25.46
C ILE A 147 -28.35 -15.71 25.19
N SER A 148 -28.67 -14.65 25.94
CA SER A 148 -29.92 -13.93 25.78
C SER A 148 -30.00 -13.24 24.43
N GLU A 149 -31.23 -13.13 23.86
CA GLU A 149 -31.46 -12.44 22.58
C GLU A 149 -31.02 -10.97 22.61
N ASP A 150 -31.12 -10.31 23.77
CA ASP A 150 -30.71 -8.91 23.94
C ASP A 150 -29.18 -8.76 23.89
N GLU A 151 -28.45 -9.71 24.44
CA GLU A 151 -26.98 -9.73 24.34
C GLU A 151 -26.52 -10.03 22.91
N ILE A 152 -27.20 -10.94 22.19
CA ILE A 152 -26.92 -11.21 20.77
C ILE A 152 -27.12 -9.95 19.94
N LYS A 153 -28.23 -9.22 20.16
CA LYS A 153 -28.45 -7.93 19.49
C LYS A 153 -27.39 -6.90 19.80
N GLY A 154 -26.94 -6.80 21.06
CA GLY A 154 -25.86 -5.91 21.45
C GLY A 154 -24.56 -6.21 20.68
N LEU A 155 -24.22 -7.49 20.50
CA LEU A 155 -23.03 -7.91 19.72
C LEU A 155 -23.21 -7.63 18.22
N GLU A 156 -24.41 -7.79 17.66
CA GLU A 156 -24.69 -7.43 16.27
C GLU A 156 -24.54 -5.91 16.05
N ASP A 157 -25.03 -5.10 16.97
CA ASP A 157 -24.87 -3.65 16.92
C ASP A 157 -23.39 -3.23 17.01
N ASP A 158 -22.61 -3.89 17.84
CA ASP A 158 -21.17 -3.62 17.95
C ASP A 158 -20.40 -4.09 16.69
N ALA A 159 -20.78 -5.21 16.07
CA ALA A 159 -20.28 -5.63 14.77
C ALA A 159 -20.63 -4.61 13.67
N GLN A 160 -21.84 -4.02 13.72
CA GLN A 160 -22.24 -2.97 12.79
C GLN A 160 -21.41 -1.70 12.99
N LYS A 161 -21.26 -1.21 14.23
CA LYS A 161 -20.44 -0.03 14.55
C LYS A 161 -18.97 -0.21 14.12
N LEU A 162 -18.45 -1.43 14.31
CA LEU A 162 -17.10 -1.79 13.86
C LEU A 162 -16.99 -1.69 12.33
N THR A 163 -17.95 -2.25 11.62
CA THR A 163 -18.03 -2.19 10.15
C THR A 163 -18.06 -0.77 9.64
N ASP A 164 -18.91 0.09 10.23
CA ASP A 164 -19.05 1.49 9.84
C ASP A 164 -17.73 2.26 10.02
N LYS A 165 -16.99 1.97 11.11
CA LYS A 165 -15.66 2.54 11.33
C LYS A 165 -14.66 2.13 10.24
N PHE A 166 -14.66 0.85 9.83
CA PHE A 166 -13.74 0.39 8.79
C PHE A 166 -14.14 0.88 7.40
N VAL A 167 -15.43 0.96 7.08
CA VAL A 167 -15.90 1.58 5.84
C VAL A 167 -15.47 3.03 5.76
N ALA A 168 -15.62 3.80 6.84
CA ALA A 168 -15.15 5.19 6.88
C ALA A 168 -13.62 5.32 6.70
N LYS A 169 -12.84 4.39 7.26
CA LYS A 169 -11.38 4.36 7.04
C LYS A 169 -11.02 4.06 5.58
N VAL A 170 -11.73 3.12 4.95
CA VAL A 170 -11.56 2.82 3.52
C VAL A 170 -11.89 4.04 2.68
N ASP A 171 -13.01 4.71 2.94
CA ASP A 171 -13.37 5.94 2.20
C ASP A 171 -12.33 7.04 2.37
N ALA A 172 -11.83 7.24 3.60
CA ALA A 172 -10.76 8.20 3.86
C ALA A 172 -9.46 7.86 3.11
N ALA A 173 -9.09 6.57 3.02
CA ALA A 173 -7.92 6.12 2.26
C ALA A 173 -8.10 6.34 0.75
N VAL A 174 -9.29 6.07 0.21
CA VAL A 174 -9.65 6.34 -1.20
C VAL A 174 -9.52 7.82 -1.51
N ASP A 175 -10.13 8.68 -0.68
CA ASP A 175 -10.14 10.14 -0.89
C ASP A 175 -8.72 10.72 -0.79
N ALA A 176 -7.93 10.29 0.21
CA ALA A 176 -6.55 10.71 0.37
C ALA A 176 -5.71 10.35 -0.86
N LYS A 177 -5.85 9.10 -1.38
CA LYS A 177 -5.09 8.65 -2.54
C LYS A 177 -5.56 9.30 -3.84
N CYS A 178 -6.85 9.49 -4.03
CA CYS A 178 -7.38 10.24 -5.18
C CYS A 178 -6.87 11.69 -5.18
N LYS A 179 -6.86 12.35 -4.02
CA LYS A 179 -6.35 13.71 -3.89
C LYS A 179 -4.85 13.77 -4.18
N GLU A 180 -4.07 12.81 -3.70
CA GLU A 180 -2.64 12.71 -4.00
C GLU A 180 -2.37 12.65 -5.50
N ILE A 181 -3.13 11.84 -6.26
CA ILE A 181 -2.94 11.67 -7.71
C ILE A 181 -3.40 12.89 -8.51
N LEU A 182 -4.44 13.57 -8.07
CA LEU A 182 -5.00 14.72 -8.79
C LEU A 182 -4.26 16.04 -8.50
N THR A 183 -3.53 16.14 -7.37
CA THR A 183 -2.83 17.37 -6.94
C THR A 183 -1.37 17.49 -7.41
N VAL A 184 -0.87 16.51 -8.14
CA VAL A 184 0.54 16.49 -8.67
C VAL A 184 0.65 17.16 -10.02
#